data_f4efa46eb7a06a3393de0c15293cca34
#
_entry.id   f4efa46eb7a06a3393de0c15293cca34
#
_cell.length_a   1.000
_cell.length_b   1.000
_cell.length_c   1.000
_cell.angle_alpha   90.00
_cell.angle_beta   90.00
_cell.angle_gamma   90.00
#
_symmetry.space_group_name_H-M   'P 1'
#
loop_
_entity.id
_entity.type
_entity.pdbx_description
1 polymer ?
#
loop_
_entity_poly.entity_id
_entity_poly.type
_entity_poly.pdbx_seq_one_letter_code
_entity_poly.pdbx_strand_id
1 'polypeptide(L)'
;MDKFIIMTMLLVSTNAYDRICIGYQSNNSTDTVNTLIEQNVPVTQTMELVETEKHPAYCNTDLGAPLELRDCKIEAVIYGNPKCDIHLKDQGWSYIVERPSAPEGMCYPGSVENLEELRFVFSSAASYKRIRLFDYSRWNVTSSGTSKACNASTGGQSFYRSINWLTKKKPDTYDFNEGTYVNNEEGDIIFLWGIHHPPDAKEQTALYKNANTLSSVTTNTINRSFQPNIGPRPLVRGQQGRMDYYWGILKRGETLKIRTNGNLIAPEFGYLLKGESHGRIIQNEDIPIGSCHTKCQTYAGAINSSKPFQNASRHYMGECPKYVKKESLRLAVGLRNTPSIEPKGLFGAIAGFIEGGWSGMIDGWYGFHHSNSEGTGMAADQKSTQEAIDKITNKVNNIVDKMNREFEVVNHEFSEVEKRINMINDKIDDQIEELWAYNAELLVLLENQKTLDEHDSNVKNLFDEVRRRLSANAIDTGNGCFDILHKCDNECMETIKNGTYNHKEYEEEAKLERSKINGVKLEENTTYKILSIYSTVAASLCLAILIAGGLILGMQNGSCRCMFCI
;
A
#
# COMPACT_ATOMS: atom_id res chain seq x y z
N MET A 1 51.09 -46.39 -50.85
CA MET A 1 50.28 -47.48 -50.31
C MET A 1 49.28 -46.83 -49.41
N ASP A 2 48.28 -46.31 -50.04
CA ASP A 2 47.33 -45.37 -49.46
C ASP A 2 46.06 -46.08 -49.15
N LYS A 3 45.83 -46.20 -47.93
CA LYS A 3 44.78 -45.80 -47.09
C LYS A 3 43.42 -45.46 -47.79
N PHE A 4 42.60 -46.39 -47.87
CA PHE A 4 41.18 -46.11 -47.94
C PHE A 4 40.53 -46.45 -46.58
N ILE A 5 40.57 -45.45 -45.72
CA ILE A 5 39.60 -45.40 -44.60
C ILE A 5 38.31 -44.94 -45.23
N ILE A 6 37.50 -45.89 -45.65
CA ILE A 6 36.11 -45.65 -45.91
C ILE A 6 35.48 -45.48 -44.53
N MET A 7 35.40 -44.25 -44.14
CA MET A 7 34.52 -43.84 -43.07
C MET A 7 33.11 -43.96 -43.65
N THR A 8 32.54 -45.14 -43.55
CA THR A 8 31.11 -45.30 -43.68
C THR A 8 30.49 -44.51 -42.55
N MET A 9 30.13 -43.25 -42.86
CA MET A 9 29.07 -42.58 -42.13
C MET A 9 27.86 -43.50 -42.25
N LEU A 10 27.64 -44.30 -41.24
CA LEU A 10 26.34 -44.82 -40.92
C LEU A 10 25.46 -43.56 -40.69
N LEU A 11 24.84 -43.11 -41.77
CA LEU A 11 23.61 -42.34 -41.68
C LEU A 11 22.64 -43.26 -40.96
N VAL A 12 22.72 -43.25 -39.66
CA VAL A 12 21.56 -43.61 -38.82
C VAL A 12 20.53 -42.59 -39.23
N SER A 13 19.66 -42.95 -40.16
CA SER A 13 18.43 -42.22 -40.36
C SER A 13 17.69 -42.38 -39.04
N THR A 14 17.88 -41.46 -38.16
CA THR A 14 17.01 -41.27 -37.04
C THR A 14 15.65 -41.00 -37.68
N ASN A 15 14.75 -42.01 -37.70
CA ASN A 15 13.36 -41.77 -37.97
C ASN A 15 12.92 -40.76 -36.95
N ALA A 16 12.88 -39.50 -37.34
CA ALA A 16 12.37 -38.43 -36.49
C ALA A 16 10.86 -38.66 -36.39
N TYR A 17 10.42 -39.13 -35.24
CA TYR A 17 9.00 -39.18 -34.92
C TYR A 17 8.43 -37.79 -34.89
N ASP A 18 7.18 -37.63 -35.27
CA ASP A 18 6.42 -36.44 -35.03
C ASP A 18 6.34 -36.24 -33.52
N ARG A 19 6.57 -35.02 -33.08
CA ARG A 19 6.75 -34.72 -31.67
C ARG A 19 5.84 -33.55 -31.24
N ILE A 20 5.24 -33.67 -30.06
CA ILE A 20 4.55 -32.58 -29.40
C ILE A 20 5.14 -32.39 -28.00
N CYS A 21 5.48 -31.17 -27.69
CA CYS A 21 6.04 -30.79 -26.40
C CYS A 21 5.10 -29.86 -25.69
N ILE A 22 5.07 -29.95 -24.38
CA ILE A 22 4.33 -29.07 -23.50
C ILE A 22 5.33 -28.15 -22.80
N GLY A 23 5.03 -26.89 -22.75
CA GLY A 23 5.92 -25.92 -22.15
C GLY A 23 5.18 -24.72 -21.58
N TYR A 24 5.93 -23.82 -21.01
CA TYR A 24 5.45 -22.60 -20.40
C TYR A 24 6.26 -21.38 -20.83
N GLN A 25 5.68 -20.21 -20.65
CA GLN A 25 6.30 -18.95 -21.03
C GLN A 25 7.55 -18.65 -20.21
N SER A 26 8.59 -18.18 -20.86
CA SER A 26 9.66 -17.40 -20.25
C SER A 26 9.87 -16.11 -21.05
N ASN A 27 10.57 -15.16 -20.49
CA ASN A 27 10.89 -13.88 -21.15
C ASN A 27 12.19 -13.30 -20.61
N ASN A 28 12.52 -12.10 -21.04
CA ASN A 28 13.71 -11.37 -20.60
C ASN A 28 13.49 -10.50 -19.35
N SER A 29 12.38 -10.68 -18.63
CA SER A 29 12.11 -9.96 -17.40
C SER A 29 13.18 -10.25 -16.34
N THR A 30 13.60 -9.21 -15.65
CA THR A 30 14.52 -9.28 -14.50
C THR A 30 13.79 -9.18 -13.16
N ASP A 31 12.47 -9.12 -13.18
CA ASP A 31 11.66 -9.03 -11.98
C ASP A 31 11.82 -10.27 -11.12
N THR A 32 11.93 -10.04 -9.81
CA THR A 32 12.02 -11.09 -8.82
C THR A 32 10.97 -10.93 -7.73
N VAL A 33 10.55 -12.04 -7.14
CA VAL A 33 9.65 -12.06 -6.00
C VAL A 33 10.24 -12.93 -4.89
N ASN A 34 9.79 -12.69 -3.67
CA ASN A 34 10.07 -13.56 -2.54
C ASN A 34 8.87 -14.47 -2.28
N THR A 35 9.16 -15.71 -1.89
CA THR A 35 8.18 -16.68 -1.46
C THR A 35 8.46 -17.12 -0.03
N LEU A 36 7.63 -18.00 0.55
CA LEU A 36 7.84 -18.50 1.91
C LEU A 36 9.18 -19.21 2.09
N ILE A 37 9.67 -19.89 1.07
CA ILE A 37 10.88 -20.73 1.14
C ILE A 37 12.05 -20.25 0.30
N GLU A 38 11.81 -19.34 -0.63
CA GLU A 38 12.82 -18.84 -1.57
C GLU A 38 12.84 -17.33 -1.60
N GLN A 39 14.02 -16.76 -1.84
CA GLN A 39 14.21 -15.32 -2.01
C GLN A 39 14.67 -15.01 -3.44
N ASN A 40 14.30 -13.86 -3.96
CA ASN A 40 14.69 -13.37 -5.27
C ASN A 40 14.44 -14.37 -6.41
N VAL A 41 13.26 -14.95 -6.42
CA VAL A 41 12.84 -15.89 -7.47
C VAL A 41 12.52 -15.10 -8.74
N PRO A 42 13.22 -15.34 -9.86
CA PRO A 42 12.88 -14.68 -11.11
C PRO A 42 11.51 -15.13 -11.60
N VAL A 43 10.69 -14.17 -12.03
CA VAL A 43 9.35 -14.43 -12.56
C VAL A 43 9.13 -13.62 -13.84
N THR A 44 8.22 -14.08 -14.67
CA THR A 44 7.94 -13.45 -15.97
C THR A 44 7.14 -12.17 -15.84
N GLN A 45 6.33 -12.06 -14.81
CA GLN A 45 5.48 -10.91 -14.58
C GLN A 45 5.18 -10.74 -13.10
N THR A 46 5.22 -9.52 -12.64
CA THR A 46 4.89 -9.13 -11.27
C THR A 46 3.83 -8.04 -11.25
N MET A 47 3.20 -7.87 -10.12
CA MET A 47 2.31 -6.76 -9.83
C MET A 47 2.78 -6.07 -8.54
N GLU A 48 3.00 -4.77 -8.61
CA GLU A 48 3.33 -3.97 -7.44
C GLU A 48 2.08 -3.66 -6.64
N LEU A 49 2.10 -3.95 -5.34
CA LEU A 49 0.97 -3.72 -4.44
C LEU A 49 1.07 -2.39 -3.68
N VAL A 50 2.23 -1.76 -3.68
CA VAL A 50 2.45 -0.49 -2.97
C VAL A 50 2.42 0.65 -3.96
N GLU A 51 1.51 1.60 -3.73
CA GLU A 51 1.47 2.83 -4.51
C GLU A 51 2.49 3.82 -3.97
N THR A 52 3.39 4.24 -4.81
CA THR A 52 4.42 5.24 -4.49
C THR A 52 4.15 6.58 -5.14
N GLU A 53 3.33 6.61 -6.19
CA GLU A 53 2.99 7.83 -6.90
C GLU A 53 1.90 8.61 -6.19
N LYS A 54 2.06 9.92 -6.17
CA LYS A 54 1.10 10.85 -5.61
C LYS A 54 1.05 12.11 -6.45
N HIS A 55 -0.13 12.69 -6.55
CA HIS A 55 -0.28 14.01 -7.13
C HIS A 55 0.06 15.06 -6.05
N PRO A 56 1.08 15.90 -6.25
CA PRO A 56 1.56 16.82 -5.21
C PRO A 56 0.65 18.05 -5.08
N ALA A 57 -0.60 17.83 -4.73
CA ALA A 57 -1.59 18.86 -4.51
C ALA A 57 -2.60 18.42 -3.45
N TYR A 58 -3.24 19.40 -2.82
CA TYR A 58 -4.42 19.18 -1.99
C TYR A 58 -5.67 19.35 -2.84
N CYS A 59 -6.41 18.26 -2.99
CA CYS A 59 -7.54 18.17 -3.89
C CYS A 59 -8.87 18.23 -3.15
N ASN A 60 -9.94 18.49 -3.89
CA ASN A 60 -11.30 18.32 -3.39
C ASN A 60 -11.56 16.85 -3.08
N THR A 61 -12.33 16.58 -2.05
CA THR A 61 -12.80 15.23 -1.69
C THR A 61 -14.31 15.12 -1.89
N ASP A 62 -14.87 13.94 -1.67
CA ASP A 62 -16.32 13.73 -1.76
C ASP A 62 -17.11 14.63 -0.78
N LEU A 63 -16.48 15.06 0.31
CA LEU A 63 -17.08 15.98 1.29
C LEU A 63 -16.96 17.46 0.90
N GLY A 64 -16.19 17.79 -0.10
CA GLY A 64 -16.05 19.16 -0.60
C GLY A 64 -14.60 19.61 -0.81
N ALA A 65 -14.43 20.93 -0.92
CA ALA A 65 -13.14 21.56 -1.14
C ALA A 65 -12.38 21.78 0.19
N PRO A 66 -11.05 21.83 0.16
CA PRO A 66 -10.26 22.25 1.32
C PRO A 66 -10.41 23.76 1.55
N LEU A 67 -10.26 24.15 2.82
CA LEU A 67 -10.13 25.53 3.23
C LEU A 67 -8.66 25.85 3.44
N GLU A 68 -8.12 26.81 2.69
CA GLU A 68 -6.74 27.27 2.86
C GLU A 68 -6.68 28.48 3.78
N LEU A 69 -5.85 28.42 4.82
CA LEU A 69 -5.55 29.53 5.71
C LEU A 69 -4.12 30.02 5.43
N ARG A 70 -3.99 31.16 4.70
CA ARG A 70 -2.70 31.72 4.30
C ARG A 70 -2.13 32.71 5.30
N ASP A 71 -2.99 33.56 5.85
CA ASP A 71 -2.57 34.72 6.63
C ASP A 71 -2.70 34.52 8.14
N CYS A 72 -3.60 33.64 8.53
CA CYS A 72 -3.98 33.44 9.92
C CYS A 72 -3.94 31.97 10.32
N LYS A 73 -3.59 31.73 11.57
CA LYS A 73 -3.81 30.44 12.21
C LYS A 73 -5.30 30.25 12.48
N ILE A 74 -5.73 29.01 12.62
CA ILE A 74 -7.14 28.68 12.78
C ILE A 74 -7.77 29.36 14.02
N GLU A 75 -7.06 29.44 15.14
CA GLU A 75 -7.53 30.12 16.33
C GLU A 75 -7.80 31.61 16.11
N ALA A 76 -6.94 32.26 15.34
CA ALA A 76 -7.14 33.65 14.96
C ALA A 76 -8.41 33.84 14.11
N VAL A 77 -8.67 32.91 13.23
CA VAL A 77 -9.90 32.90 12.40
C VAL A 77 -11.14 32.68 13.28
N ILE A 78 -11.08 31.72 14.19
CA ILE A 78 -12.21 31.39 15.10
C ILE A 78 -12.57 32.59 15.99
N TYR A 79 -11.59 33.23 16.61
CA TYR A 79 -11.84 34.42 17.44
C TYR A 79 -12.16 35.66 16.64
N GLY A 80 -11.84 35.66 15.36
CA GLY A 80 -12.14 36.77 14.47
C GLY A 80 -11.11 37.91 14.56
N ASN A 81 -9.81 37.58 14.52
CA ASN A 81 -8.73 38.55 14.40
C ASN A 81 -9.01 39.48 13.21
N PRO A 82 -9.00 40.83 13.41
CA PRO A 82 -9.40 41.75 12.34
C PRO A 82 -8.46 41.76 11.13
N LYS A 83 -7.24 41.23 11.25
CA LYS A 83 -6.31 41.06 10.11
C LYS A 83 -6.57 39.83 9.29
N CYS A 84 -7.41 38.94 9.79
CA CYS A 84 -7.76 37.74 9.05
C CYS A 84 -8.83 38.05 8.01
N ASP A 85 -8.52 37.78 6.76
CA ASP A 85 -9.49 37.84 5.70
C ASP A 85 -10.36 36.57 5.75
N ILE A 86 -11.52 36.71 6.40
CA ILE A 86 -12.39 35.58 6.63
C ILE A 86 -13.26 35.33 5.40
N HIS A 87 -12.82 34.47 4.54
CA HIS A 87 -13.66 33.89 3.48
C HIS A 87 -14.58 32.77 3.97
N LEU A 88 -14.80 32.67 5.29
CA LEU A 88 -15.58 31.62 5.91
C LEU A 88 -17.09 31.82 5.82
N LYS A 89 -17.57 32.96 5.38
CA LYS A 89 -18.99 33.34 5.53
C LYS A 89 -19.97 32.39 4.83
N ASP A 90 -19.57 31.75 3.74
CA ASP A 90 -20.49 30.94 2.93
C ASP A 90 -19.83 29.70 2.30
N GLN A 91 -18.67 29.29 2.79
CA GLN A 91 -17.95 28.15 2.24
C GLN A 91 -17.81 27.02 3.25
N GLY A 92 -18.28 25.86 2.88
CA GLY A 92 -17.96 24.62 3.57
C GLY A 92 -16.55 24.16 3.24
N TRP A 93 -16.05 23.23 4.03
CA TRP A 93 -14.75 22.60 3.82
C TRP A 93 -14.83 21.11 4.12
N SER A 94 -14.00 20.35 3.41
CA SER A 94 -13.78 18.94 3.72
C SER A 94 -12.63 18.73 4.70
N TYR A 95 -11.66 19.61 4.68
CA TYR A 95 -10.52 19.68 5.61
C TYR A 95 -9.88 21.07 5.53
N ILE A 96 -8.98 21.35 6.44
CA ILE A 96 -8.36 22.67 6.56
C ILE A 96 -6.85 22.54 6.29
N VAL A 97 -6.33 23.40 5.44
CA VAL A 97 -4.88 23.53 5.19
C VAL A 97 -4.40 24.82 5.83
N GLU A 98 -3.62 24.69 6.89
CA GLU A 98 -2.99 25.81 7.58
C GLU A 98 -1.53 25.91 7.16
N ARG A 99 -1.12 27.10 6.69
CA ARG A 99 0.26 27.34 6.32
C ARG A 99 1.06 27.71 7.57
N PRO A 100 2.15 26.99 7.93
CA PRO A 100 2.94 27.27 9.14
C PRO A 100 3.55 28.66 9.18
N SER A 101 3.82 29.26 8.03
CA SER A 101 4.33 30.64 7.92
C SER A 101 3.27 31.71 8.17
N ALA A 102 2.01 31.34 8.42
CA ALA A 102 0.94 32.28 8.71
C ALA A 102 1.31 33.14 9.93
N PRO A 103 1.45 34.49 9.79
CA PRO A 103 1.99 35.31 10.84
C PRO A 103 0.99 35.64 11.95
N GLU A 104 -0.30 35.58 11.65
CA GLU A 104 -1.34 36.06 12.54
C GLU A 104 -1.93 34.96 13.41
N GLY A 105 -1.63 35.05 14.73
CA GLY A 105 -2.30 34.29 15.76
C GLY A 105 -3.30 35.15 16.53
N MET A 106 -3.35 34.98 17.85
CA MET A 106 -4.11 35.88 18.73
C MET A 106 -3.45 37.25 18.75
N CYS A 107 -4.18 38.30 18.41
CA CYS A 107 -3.61 39.64 18.30
C CYS A 107 -3.31 40.29 19.65
N TYR A 108 -4.18 40.15 20.63
CA TYR A 108 -3.87 40.55 22.00
C TYR A 108 -3.13 39.42 22.71
N PRO A 109 -1.96 39.67 23.30
CA PRO A 109 -1.15 38.59 23.85
C PRO A 109 -1.85 37.82 24.97
N GLY A 110 -1.67 36.51 24.98
CA GLY A 110 -2.30 35.61 25.93
C GLY A 110 -2.24 34.19 25.43
N SER A 111 -2.99 33.32 26.07
CA SER A 111 -3.06 31.90 25.73
C SER A 111 -4.49 31.42 25.60
N VAL A 112 -4.71 30.47 24.72
CA VAL A 112 -6.02 29.78 24.52
C VAL A 112 -5.98 28.46 25.28
N GLU A 113 -6.95 28.28 26.19
CA GLU A 113 -7.09 27.02 26.92
C GLU A 113 -7.60 25.92 26.00
N ASN A 114 -6.98 24.73 26.05
CA ASN A 114 -7.34 23.58 25.23
C ASN A 114 -7.40 23.91 23.73
N LEU A 115 -6.41 24.61 23.25
CA LEU A 115 -6.34 25.05 21.85
C LEU A 115 -6.45 23.89 20.85
N GLU A 116 -5.74 22.79 21.09
CA GLU A 116 -5.75 21.66 20.18
C GLU A 116 -7.14 21.01 20.08
N GLU A 117 -7.86 20.96 21.18
CA GLU A 117 -9.24 20.45 21.19
C GLU A 117 -10.19 21.41 20.45
N LEU A 118 -10.02 22.71 20.61
CA LEU A 118 -10.78 23.71 19.85
C LEU A 118 -10.54 23.57 18.35
N ARG A 119 -9.30 23.42 17.95
CA ARG A 119 -8.90 23.20 16.55
C ARG A 119 -9.58 21.95 16.00
N PHE A 120 -9.54 20.86 16.76
CA PHE A 120 -10.17 19.60 16.37
C PHE A 120 -11.69 19.73 16.24
N VAL A 121 -12.37 20.29 17.23
CA VAL A 121 -13.83 20.45 17.23
C VAL A 121 -14.29 21.33 16.07
N PHE A 122 -13.60 22.44 15.83
CA PHE A 122 -13.93 23.33 14.72
C PHE A 122 -13.72 22.66 13.36
N SER A 123 -12.62 21.94 13.18
CA SER A 123 -12.30 21.26 11.92
C SER A 123 -13.18 20.05 11.64
N SER A 124 -13.80 19.46 12.66
CA SER A 124 -14.67 18.29 12.50
C SER A 124 -16.00 18.61 11.79
N ALA A 125 -16.44 19.86 11.82
CA ALA A 125 -17.59 20.32 11.07
C ALA A 125 -17.22 20.70 9.64
N ALA A 126 -18.16 20.56 8.71
CA ALA A 126 -17.96 20.95 7.30
C ALA A 126 -18.21 22.44 7.05
N SER A 127 -18.97 23.07 7.89
CA SER A 127 -19.30 24.50 7.80
C SER A 127 -19.85 24.99 9.14
N TYR A 128 -20.06 26.28 9.22
CA TYR A 128 -20.66 26.88 10.39
C TYR A 128 -21.66 27.96 10.00
N LYS A 129 -22.62 28.22 10.91
CA LYS A 129 -23.48 29.40 10.87
C LYS A 129 -23.14 30.30 12.05
N ARG A 130 -22.92 31.56 11.76
CA ARG A 130 -22.64 32.56 12.78
C ARG A 130 -23.92 32.94 13.52
N ILE A 131 -23.95 32.77 14.83
CA ILE A 131 -25.10 33.02 15.68
C ILE A 131 -24.75 34.16 16.62
N ARG A 132 -25.58 35.18 16.67
CA ARG A 132 -25.47 36.24 17.68
C ARG A 132 -25.99 35.71 19.01
N LEU A 133 -25.14 35.75 20.03
CA LEU A 133 -25.48 35.23 21.36
C LEU A 133 -26.09 36.31 22.27
N PHE A 134 -25.45 37.46 22.32
CA PHE A 134 -25.83 38.56 23.21
C PHE A 134 -25.87 39.89 22.50
N ASP A 135 -26.83 40.71 22.89
CA ASP A 135 -26.88 42.13 22.51
C ASP A 135 -26.54 42.97 23.76
N TYR A 136 -25.36 43.62 23.71
CA TYR A 136 -24.84 44.42 24.83
C TYR A 136 -25.41 45.82 24.91
N SER A 137 -26.25 46.25 23.98
CA SER A 137 -26.87 47.59 23.99
C SER A 137 -27.74 47.84 25.22
N ARG A 138 -28.27 46.76 25.80
CA ARG A 138 -29.08 46.81 27.05
C ARG A 138 -28.23 46.73 28.32
N TRP A 139 -26.97 46.39 28.20
CA TRP A 139 -26.07 46.33 29.32
C TRP A 139 -25.55 47.74 29.68
N ASN A 140 -25.33 47.96 30.96
CA ASN A 140 -24.79 49.24 31.42
C ASN A 140 -23.27 49.30 31.31
N VAL A 141 -22.75 49.09 30.11
CA VAL A 141 -21.34 49.03 29.76
C VAL A 141 -21.08 49.58 28.35
N THR A 142 -19.87 49.88 28.07
CA THR A 142 -19.42 50.19 26.72
C THR A 142 -18.86 48.94 26.04
N SER A 143 -19.34 48.63 24.84
CA SER A 143 -19.04 47.39 24.13
C SER A 143 -18.12 47.58 22.90
N SER A 144 -17.40 48.65 22.81
CA SER A 144 -16.55 49.03 21.67
C SER A 144 -15.04 49.11 22.03
N GLY A 145 -14.60 48.33 23.02
CA GLY A 145 -13.20 48.29 23.40
C GLY A 145 -12.31 47.85 22.24
N THR A 146 -11.20 48.58 22.05
CA THR A 146 -10.22 48.30 20.99
C THR A 146 -8.81 48.32 21.55
N SER A 147 -7.86 47.77 20.82
CA SER A 147 -6.45 47.74 21.17
C SER A 147 -5.56 48.01 19.96
N LYS A 148 -4.41 48.67 20.21
CA LYS A 148 -3.38 48.81 19.19
C LYS A 148 -2.74 47.49 18.78
N ALA A 149 -2.81 46.48 19.63
CA ALA A 149 -2.35 45.14 19.31
C ALA A 149 -3.23 44.44 18.24
N CYS A 150 -4.50 44.83 18.15
CA CYS A 150 -5.49 44.28 17.22
C CYS A 150 -5.88 45.31 16.16
N ASN A 151 -4.90 45.82 15.43
CA ASN A 151 -5.16 46.76 14.35
C ASN A 151 -5.89 46.08 13.17
N ALA A 152 -6.86 46.78 12.62
CA ALA A 152 -7.48 46.38 11.34
C ALA A 152 -6.45 46.47 10.20
N SER A 153 -6.72 45.78 9.10
CA SER A 153 -5.87 45.84 7.90
C SER A 153 -5.78 47.27 7.31
N THR A 154 -6.73 48.14 7.62
CA THR A 154 -6.75 49.56 7.27
C THR A 154 -5.92 50.45 8.19
N GLY A 155 -5.33 49.90 9.25
CA GLY A 155 -4.43 50.57 10.17
C GLY A 155 -5.07 51.15 11.44
N GLY A 156 -6.40 51.15 11.60
CA GLY A 156 -7.13 51.60 12.77
C GLY A 156 -7.16 50.57 13.89
N GLN A 157 -7.28 51.05 15.15
CA GLN A 157 -7.47 50.14 16.26
C GLN A 157 -8.79 49.37 16.15
N SER A 158 -8.75 48.09 16.41
CA SER A 158 -9.90 47.19 16.34
C SER A 158 -9.81 46.12 17.44
N PHE A 159 -10.69 45.17 17.40
CA PHE A 159 -10.69 44.03 18.29
C PHE A 159 -11.26 42.79 17.58
N TYR A 160 -11.30 41.67 18.25
CA TYR A 160 -11.90 40.44 17.70
C TYR A 160 -13.38 40.65 17.34
N ARG A 161 -13.84 39.93 16.30
CA ARG A 161 -15.22 40.01 15.83
C ARG A 161 -16.18 39.14 16.65
N SER A 162 -15.69 38.02 17.18
CA SER A 162 -16.52 37.04 17.87
C SER A 162 -16.68 37.30 19.35
N ILE A 163 -15.82 38.13 19.93
CA ILE A 163 -15.83 38.50 21.36
C ILE A 163 -15.79 40.00 21.51
N ASN A 164 -16.37 40.48 22.58
CA ASN A 164 -16.55 41.91 22.82
C ASN A 164 -15.83 42.35 24.09
N TRP A 165 -15.06 43.41 23.99
CA TRP A 165 -14.37 43.99 25.16
C TRP A 165 -15.31 44.98 25.85
N LEU A 166 -15.85 44.55 26.99
CA LEU A 166 -16.75 45.35 27.79
C LEU A 166 -15.95 46.22 28.76
N THR A 167 -16.15 47.53 28.70
CA THR A 167 -15.49 48.49 29.56
C THR A 167 -16.53 49.36 30.27
N LYS A 168 -16.09 50.11 31.27
CA LYS A 168 -16.98 51.01 32.02
C LYS A 168 -17.65 52.05 31.10
N LYS A 169 -18.88 52.37 31.38
CA LYS A 169 -19.66 53.42 30.73
C LYS A 169 -19.49 54.73 31.49
N LYS A 170 -19.45 55.83 30.77
CA LYS A 170 -19.48 57.17 31.44
C LYS A 170 -20.89 57.48 31.92
N PRO A 171 -21.13 58.00 33.12
CA PRO A 171 -20.13 58.43 34.12
C PRO A 171 -19.75 57.32 35.11
N ASP A 172 -18.68 56.60 34.81
CA ASP A 172 -18.02 55.65 35.70
C ASP A 172 -18.90 54.52 36.24
N THR A 173 -19.59 53.82 35.37
CA THR A 173 -20.53 52.75 35.70
C THR A 173 -20.10 51.42 35.13
N TYR A 174 -19.94 50.43 35.97
CA TYR A 174 -19.80 49.01 35.59
C TYR A 174 -20.28 48.14 36.77
N ASP A 175 -21.56 47.89 36.82
CA ASP A 175 -22.17 47.03 37.82
C ASP A 175 -22.24 45.58 37.32
N PHE A 176 -22.78 44.67 38.15
CA PHE A 176 -22.99 43.30 37.67
C PHE A 176 -24.02 43.27 36.55
N ASN A 177 -23.56 42.78 35.40
CA ASN A 177 -24.37 42.52 34.25
C ASN A 177 -24.56 41.03 34.09
N GLU A 178 -25.75 40.62 33.71
CA GLU A 178 -26.10 39.25 33.50
C GLU A 178 -26.76 39.08 32.12
N GLY A 179 -26.48 37.96 31.49
CA GLY A 179 -27.08 37.58 30.23
C GLY A 179 -27.37 36.11 30.21
N THR A 180 -28.40 35.75 29.49
CA THR A 180 -28.75 34.35 29.22
C THR A 180 -29.01 34.12 27.75
N TYR A 181 -28.60 32.98 27.26
CA TYR A 181 -28.85 32.53 25.91
C TYR A 181 -29.25 31.04 25.92
N VAL A 182 -30.33 30.69 25.25
CA VAL A 182 -30.76 29.31 25.08
C VAL A 182 -30.47 28.88 23.66
N ASN A 183 -29.79 27.75 23.47
CA ASN A 183 -29.55 27.19 22.16
C ASN A 183 -30.80 26.49 21.63
N ASN A 184 -31.54 27.16 20.79
CA ASN A 184 -32.73 26.61 20.09
C ASN A 184 -32.40 26.07 18.70
N GLU A 185 -31.13 26.14 18.29
CA GLU A 185 -30.65 25.67 16.98
C GLU A 185 -30.45 24.15 16.98
N GLU A 186 -30.54 23.55 15.80
CA GLU A 186 -30.28 22.13 15.63
C GLU A 186 -28.77 21.89 15.49
N GLY A 187 -28.08 21.74 16.58
CA GLY A 187 -26.66 21.45 16.61
C GLY A 187 -25.95 22.15 17.75
N ASP A 188 -24.65 21.93 17.81
CA ASP A 188 -23.81 22.48 18.85
C ASP A 188 -23.25 23.84 18.43
N ILE A 189 -23.25 24.78 19.39
CA ILE A 189 -22.68 26.11 19.18
C ILE A 189 -21.39 26.19 19.96
N ILE A 190 -20.30 26.53 19.27
CA ILE A 190 -19.04 26.93 19.93
C ILE A 190 -19.15 28.40 20.30
N PHE A 191 -19.00 28.70 21.57
CA PHE A 191 -18.94 30.07 22.06
C PHE A 191 -17.57 30.36 22.70
N LEU A 192 -17.16 31.61 22.62
CA LEU A 192 -15.81 32.07 22.94
C LEU A 192 -15.89 33.20 23.92
N TRP A 193 -14.98 33.26 24.89
CA TRP A 193 -14.85 34.39 25.79
C TRP A 193 -13.40 34.53 26.24
N GLY A 194 -13.12 35.56 27.00
CA GLY A 194 -11.80 35.78 27.55
C GLY A 194 -11.84 36.54 28.85
N ILE A 195 -10.74 36.54 29.56
CA ILE A 195 -10.51 37.35 30.76
C ILE A 195 -9.28 38.22 30.54
N HIS A 196 -9.46 39.51 30.76
CA HIS A 196 -8.37 40.47 30.66
C HIS A 196 -7.63 40.59 32.00
N HIS A 197 -6.32 40.49 31.94
CA HIS A 197 -5.41 40.69 33.07
C HIS A 197 -4.62 41.98 32.87
N PRO A 198 -5.03 43.11 33.45
CA PRO A 198 -4.33 44.37 33.30
C PRO A 198 -2.93 44.36 33.92
N PRO A 199 -1.98 45.21 33.45
CA PRO A 199 -0.64 45.23 33.97
C PRO A 199 -0.54 45.92 35.34
N ASP A 200 -1.46 46.81 35.68
CA ASP A 200 -1.49 47.54 36.93
C ASP A 200 -2.90 47.87 37.42
N ALA A 201 -3.02 48.26 38.68
CA ALA A 201 -4.30 48.64 39.30
C ALA A 201 -4.91 49.90 38.69
N LYS A 202 -4.10 50.79 38.14
CA LYS A 202 -4.55 52.01 37.48
C LYS A 202 -5.31 51.71 36.20
N GLU A 203 -4.79 50.81 35.40
CA GLU A 203 -5.48 50.38 34.19
C GLU A 203 -6.76 49.57 34.53
N GLN A 204 -6.73 48.75 35.57
CA GLN A 204 -7.91 48.04 36.06
C GLN A 204 -9.06 49.00 36.38
N THR A 205 -8.79 50.01 37.17
CA THR A 205 -9.82 50.99 37.53
C THR A 205 -10.22 51.92 36.38
N ALA A 206 -9.29 52.20 35.47
CA ALA A 206 -9.58 52.98 34.28
C ALA A 206 -10.51 52.29 33.31
N LEU A 207 -10.40 50.97 33.20
CA LEU A 207 -11.22 50.15 32.27
C LEU A 207 -12.53 49.67 32.90
N TYR A 208 -12.50 49.23 34.16
CA TYR A 208 -13.63 48.48 34.75
C TYR A 208 -14.22 49.11 36.02
N LYS A 209 -13.69 50.21 36.45
CA LYS A 209 -14.11 50.90 37.69
C LYS A 209 -13.77 50.09 38.97
N ASN A 210 -14.12 48.83 39.04
CA ASN A 210 -13.92 47.97 40.21
C ASN A 210 -12.52 47.42 40.31
N ALA A 211 -11.89 47.44 41.50
CA ALA A 211 -10.56 46.87 41.72
C ALA A 211 -10.58 45.33 41.76
N ASN A 212 -11.65 44.76 42.34
CA ASN A 212 -11.87 43.34 42.45
C ASN A 212 -13.11 42.95 41.66
N THR A 213 -12.95 42.15 40.62
CA THR A 213 -14.05 41.78 39.75
C THR A 213 -14.20 40.26 39.71
N LEU A 214 -15.42 39.81 39.42
CA LEU A 214 -15.77 38.41 39.26
C LEU A 214 -16.57 38.25 37.99
N SER A 215 -16.17 37.32 37.19
CA SER A 215 -16.92 36.89 36.00
C SER A 215 -17.26 35.41 36.11
N SER A 216 -18.46 35.04 35.73
CA SER A 216 -18.86 33.65 35.73
C SER A 216 -19.50 33.25 34.40
N VAL A 217 -19.20 32.05 33.96
CA VAL A 217 -19.77 31.43 32.79
C VAL A 217 -20.35 30.08 33.21
N THR A 218 -21.62 29.89 32.97
CA THR A 218 -22.36 28.71 33.41
C THR A 218 -23.19 28.14 32.28
N THR A 219 -23.03 26.83 32.05
CA THR A 219 -23.91 26.01 31.24
C THR A 219 -24.29 24.75 32.04
N ASN A 220 -24.95 23.78 31.43
CA ASN A 220 -25.22 22.50 32.12
C ASN A 220 -23.92 21.75 32.49
N THR A 221 -22.85 21.95 31.74
CA THR A 221 -21.55 21.27 31.93
C THR A 221 -20.44 22.16 32.43
N ILE A 222 -20.58 23.47 32.24
CA ILE A 222 -19.56 24.47 32.62
C ILE A 222 -20.12 25.25 33.81
N ASN A 223 -19.31 25.33 34.86
CA ASN A 223 -19.57 26.21 36.01
C ASN A 223 -18.24 26.79 36.47
N ARG A 224 -17.84 27.89 35.84
CA ARG A 224 -16.53 28.52 36.08
C ARG A 224 -16.68 29.97 36.48
N SER A 225 -15.83 30.37 37.43
CA SER A 225 -15.67 31.75 37.87
C SER A 225 -14.23 32.21 37.61
N PHE A 226 -14.10 33.43 37.22
CA PHE A 226 -12.81 34.02 36.83
C PHE A 226 -12.54 35.29 37.58
N GLN A 227 -11.30 35.47 37.98
CA GLN A 227 -10.79 36.71 38.59
C GLN A 227 -9.55 37.18 37.85
N PRO A 228 -9.32 38.47 37.69
CA PRO A 228 -8.11 38.97 37.06
C PRO A 228 -6.88 38.78 37.95
N ASN A 229 -5.75 38.51 37.31
CA ASN A 229 -4.45 38.50 37.93
C ASN A 229 -3.68 39.75 37.48
N ILE A 230 -3.76 40.80 38.27
CA ILE A 230 -3.17 42.11 37.94
C ILE A 230 -1.67 42.09 38.21
N GLY A 231 -0.88 42.45 37.21
CA GLY A 231 0.58 42.55 37.32
C GLY A 231 1.25 42.76 35.97
N PRO A 232 2.41 43.40 35.93
CA PRO A 232 3.13 43.65 34.70
C PRO A 232 3.73 42.34 34.16
N ARG A 233 3.60 42.11 32.86
CA ARG A 233 4.21 41.01 32.14
C ARG A 233 5.19 41.54 31.10
N PRO A 234 6.05 40.69 30.56
CA PRO A 234 6.92 41.10 29.46
C PRO A 234 6.15 41.73 28.31
N LEU A 235 6.72 42.76 27.72
CA LEU A 235 6.08 43.52 26.65
C LEU A 235 5.96 42.66 25.38
N VAL A 236 4.74 42.41 24.94
CA VAL A 236 4.43 41.70 23.71
C VAL A 236 3.44 42.54 22.91
N ARG A 237 3.76 42.84 21.68
CA ARG A 237 2.94 43.67 20.78
C ARG A 237 2.51 45.01 21.41
N GLY A 238 3.38 45.59 22.21
CA GLY A 238 3.11 46.84 22.93
C GLY A 238 2.23 46.71 24.17
N GLN A 239 1.92 45.49 24.61
CA GLN A 239 1.06 45.24 25.76
C GLN A 239 1.80 44.52 26.89
N GLN A 240 1.66 45.02 28.12
CA GLN A 240 2.07 44.35 29.35
C GLN A 240 0.94 43.57 30.01
N GLY A 241 -0.29 43.80 29.59
CA GLY A 241 -1.45 43.01 29.97
C GLY A 241 -1.55 41.69 29.17
N ARG A 242 -2.40 40.81 29.60
CA ARG A 242 -2.68 39.54 28.93
C ARG A 242 -4.16 39.29 28.92
N MET A 243 -4.58 38.44 27.95
CA MET A 243 -5.91 37.86 27.92
C MET A 243 -5.78 36.34 27.93
N ASP A 244 -6.54 35.71 28.79
CA ASP A 244 -6.75 34.28 28.76
C ASP A 244 -8.01 33.99 27.95
N TYR A 245 -7.88 33.19 26.92
CA TYR A 245 -8.97 32.88 26.01
C TYR A 245 -9.55 31.53 26.36
N TYR A 246 -10.88 31.45 26.39
CA TYR A 246 -11.62 30.26 26.72
C TYR A 246 -12.67 29.99 25.66
N TRP A 247 -13.13 28.78 25.63
CA TRP A 247 -14.19 28.37 24.72
C TRP A 247 -15.03 27.24 25.35
N GLY A 248 -16.22 27.06 24.82
CA GLY A 248 -17.11 26.00 25.27
C GLY A 248 -18.07 25.59 24.18
N ILE A 249 -18.72 24.47 24.38
CA ILE A 249 -19.76 23.93 23.48
C ILE A 249 -21.11 24.02 24.18
N LEU A 250 -22.06 24.65 23.51
CA LEU A 250 -23.44 24.76 23.98
C LEU A 250 -24.31 23.83 23.14
N LYS A 251 -24.79 22.76 23.76
CA LYS A 251 -25.63 21.78 23.09
C LYS A 251 -27.07 22.28 22.96
N ARG A 252 -27.84 21.67 22.09
CA ARG A 252 -29.25 22.01 21.91
C ARG A 252 -30.02 21.94 23.24
N GLY A 253 -30.77 22.99 23.52
CA GLY A 253 -31.56 23.10 24.73
C GLY A 253 -30.81 23.56 25.98
N GLU A 254 -29.47 23.68 25.91
CA GLU A 254 -28.69 24.22 27.03
C GLU A 254 -28.79 25.73 27.09
N THR A 255 -28.69 26.25 28.30
CA THR A 255 -28.70 27.69 28.58
C THR A 255 -27.30 28.15 28.97
N LEU A 256 -26.78 29.15 28.27
CA LEU A 256 -25.56 29.84 28.63
C LEU A 256 -25.92 31.05 29.52
N LYS A 257 -25.32 31.10 30.71
CA LYS A 257 -25.47 32.22 31.66
C LYS A 257 -24.11 32.88 31.84
N ILE A 258 -24.10 34.19 31.69
CA ILE A 258 -22.91 35.02 31.93
C ILE A 258 -23.24 36.06 32.94
N ARG A 259 -22.33 36.27 33.92
CA ARG A 259 -22.38 37.32 34.90
C ARG A 259 -21.03 37.92 35.08
N THR A 260 -20.92 39.25 35.02
CA THR A 260 -19.65 39.95 35.16
C THR A 260 -19.81 41.37 35.76
N ASN A 261 -18.82 41.78 36.51
CA ASN A 261 -18.66 43.20 36.94
C ASN A 261 -17.29 43.80 36.48
N GLY A 262 -16.65 43.15 35.54
CA GLY A 262 -15.40 43.62 34.93
C GLY A 262 -14.48 42.51 34.45
N ASN A 263 -13.53 42.84 33.63
CA ASN A 263 -12.48 42.01 33.06
C ASN A 263 -12.97 40.91 32.10
N LEU A 264 -14.25 40.77 31.86
CA LEU A 264 -14.77 39.78 30.90
C LEU A 264 -14.69 40.33 29.48
N ILE A 265 -14.09 39.55 28.61
CA ILE A 265 -14.22 39.70 27.17
C ILE A 265 -15.36 38.80 26.75
N ALA A 266 -16.53 39.39 26.56
CA ALA A 266 -17.79 38.65 26.50
C ALA A 266 -18.05 38.06 25.12
N PRO A 267 -18.73 36.90 25.01
CA PRO A 267 -19.08 36.33 23.74
C PRO A 267 -20.15 37.16 23.02
N GLU A 268 -19.90 37.54 21.79
CA GLU A 268 -20.87 38.22 20.94
C GLU A 268 -21.48 37.24 19.94
N PHE A 269 -20.64 36.48 19.24
CA PHE A 269 -21.05 35.49 18.27
C PHE A 269 -20.56 34.10 18.65
N GLY A 270 -21.39 33.12 18.37
CA GLY A 270 -21.01 31.71 18.40
C GLY A 270 -21.07 31.11 17.01
N TYR A 271 -20.50 29.92 16.87
CA TYR A 271 -20.50 29.17 15.63
C TYR A 271 -21.37 27.93 15.78
N LEU A 272 -22.48 27.88 15.05
CA LEU A 272 -23.28 26.67 14.93
C LEU A 272 -22.60 25.73 13.92
N LEU A 273 -22.12 24.60 14.40
CA LEU A 273 -21.45 23.62 13.59
C LEU A 273 -22.43 22.85 12.72
N LYS A 274 -22.13 22.74 11.43
CA LYS A 274 -22.96 22.05 10.45
C LYS A 274 -22.14 21.07 9.61
N GLY A 275 -22.71 19.89 9.37
CA GLY A 275 -22.13 18.88 8.51
C GLY A 275 -20.91 18.20 9.10
N GLU A 276 -20.34 17.30 8.33
CA GLU A 276 -19.15 16.55 8.70
C GLU A 276 -18.04 16.79 7.69
N SER A 277 -16.84 16.99 8.20
CA SER A 277 -15.61 17.03 7.41
C SER A 277 -14.74 15.82 7.77
N HIS A 278 -13.57 15.73 7.16
CA HIS A 278 -12.58 14.73 7.57
C HIS A 278 -11.93 15.03 8.94
N GLY A 279 -12.24 16.14 9.58
CA GLY A 279 -11.72 16.50 10.88
C GLY A 279 -10.22 16.77 10.92
N ARG A 280 -9.61 17.03 9.78
CA ARG A 280 -8.16 17.22 9.68
C ARG A 280 -7.76 18.66 9.45
N ILE A 281 -6.69 19.04 10.13
CA ILE A 281 -5.94 20.26 9.85
C ILE A 281 -4.56 19.84 9.37
N ILE A 282 -4.27 20.14 8.11
CA ILE A 282 -2.98 19.83 7.52
C ILE A 282 -2.08 21.06 7.66
N GLN A 283 -0.97 20.90 8.36
CA GLN A 283 0.08 21.93 8.48
C GLN A 283 1.18 21.63 7.47
N ASN A 284 1.14 22.27 6.33
CA ASN A 284 2.14 22.13 5.28
C ASN A 284 2.31 23.45 4.53
N GLU A 285 3.57 23.81 4.22
CA GLU A 285 3.92 25.04 3.53
C GLU A 285 3.96 24.87 2.00
N ASP A 286 4.40 23.69 1.53
CA ASP A 286 4.94 23.55 0.18
C ASP A 286 3.92 23.04 -0.85
N ILE A 287 2.88 22.32 -0.42
CA ILE A 287 1.94 21.68 -1.34
C ILE A 287 0.76 22.63 -1.62
N PRO A 288 0.55 22.99 -2.89
CA PRO A 288 -0.54 23.89 -3.25
C PRO A 288 -1.89 23.18 -3.27
N ILE A 289 -2.96 23.97 -3.15
CA ILE A 289 -4.31 23.52 -3.41
C ILE A 289 -4.53 23.50 -4.92
N GLY A 290 -4.91 22.35 -5.46
CA GLY A 290 -5.23 22.16 -6.86
C GLY A 290 -6.72 22.07 -7.13
N SER A 291 -7.10 22.16 -8.41
CA SER A 291 -8.49 21.97 -8.88
C SER A 291 -8.80 20.50 -9.19
N CYS A 292 -8.20 19.58 -8.45
CA CYS A 292 -8.37 18.14 -8.61
C CYS A 292 -9.43 17.59 -7.66
N HIS A 293 -9.88 16.37 -7.92
CA HIS A 293 -10.76 15.62 -7.03
C HIS A 293 -10.11 14.27 -6.69
N THR A 294 -10.18 13.86 -5.44
CA THR A 294 -9.64 12.57 -5.00
C THR A 294 -10.55 11.90 -3.97
N LYS A 295 -10.53 10.59 -3.94
CA LYS A 295 -11.12 9.80 -2.86
C LYS A 295 -10.16 9.59 -1.71
N CYS A 296 -8.86 9.75 -1.95
CA CYS A 296 -7.81 9.61 -0.96
C CYS A 296 -6.89 10.81 -0.97
N GLN A 297 -6.93 11.59 0.09
CA GLN A 297 -6.01 12.69 0.30
C GLN A 297 -5.03 12.35 1.42
N THR A 298 -3.75 12.47 1.16
CA THR A 298 -2.71 12.32 2.18
C THR A 298 -2.05 13.66 2.49
N TYR A 299 -1.31 13.69 3.58
CA TYR A 299 -0.48 14.84 3.93
C TYR A 299 0.51 15.22 2.81
N ALA A 300 0.99 14.22 2.10
CA ALA A 300 1.99 14.40 1.04
C ALA A 300 1.40 14.62 -0.36
N GLY A 301 0.10 14.52 -0.52
CA GLY A 301 -0.58 14.69 -1.79
C GLY A 301 -1.75 13.75 -1.97
N ALA A 302 -2.38 13.78 -3.14
CA ALA A 302 -3.50 12.93 -3.48
C ALA A 302 -3.04 11.60 -4.07
N ILE A 303 -3.72 10.52 -3.70
CA ILE A 303 -3.50 9.19 -4.26
C ILE A 303 -4.74 8.79 -5.05
N ASN A 304 -4.52 8.43 -6.31
CA ASN A 304 -5.55 7.87 -7.17
C ASN A 304 -5.07 6.48 -7.63
N SER A 305 -5.31 5.48 -6.81
CA SER A 305 -4.84 4.12 -7.06
C SER A 305 -5.82 3.09 -6.55
N SER A 306 -5.90 1.96 -7.26
CA SER A 306 -6.61 0.77 -6.83
C SER A 306 -5.74 -0.21 -6.03
N LYS A 307 -4.46 0.10 -5.85
CA LYS A 307 -3.53 -0.73 -5.08
C LYS A 307 -3.93 -0.80 -3.61
N PRO A 308 -3.70 -1.93 -2.92
CA PRO A 308 -4.13 -2.09 -1.53
C PRO A 308 -3.26 -1.36 -0.51
N PHE A 309 -2.04 -0.98 -0.88
CA PHE A 309 -1.07 -0.33 0.01
C PHE A 309 -0.50 0.94 -0.60
N GLN A 310 -0.05 1.82 0.25
CA GLN A 310 0.68 3.04 -0.13
C GLN A 310 1.81 3.31 0.87
N ASN A 311 2.85 3.99 0.43
CA ASN A 311 3.96 4.41 1.29
C ASN A 311 4.18 5.93 1.31
N ALA A 312 3.22 6.69 0.83
CA ALA A 312 3.34 8.14 0.71
C ALA A 312 3.20 8.84 2.06
N SER A 313 2.20 8.48 2.85
CA SER A 313 1.96 9.08 4.17
C SER A 313 1.12 8.19 5.06
N ARG A 314 1.48 8.16 6.35
CA ARG A 314 0.70 7.53 7.42
C ARG A 314 -0.63 8.26 7.66
N HIS A 315 -0.62 9.59 7.47
CA HIS A 315 -1.78 10.44 7.69
C HIS A 315 -2.55 10.64 6.39
N TYR A 316 -3.77 10.18 6.38
CA TYR A 316 -4.64 10.24 5.21
C TYR A 316 -6.09 10.47 5.60
N MET A 317 -6.89 10.88 4.63
CA MET A 317 -8.33 11.06 4.79
C MET A 317 -9.07 10.54 3.56
N GLY A 318 -10.26 10.01 3.76
CA GLY A 318 -11.05 9.37 2.73
C GLY A 318 -10.75 7.87 2.61
N GLU A 319 -11.14 7.28 1.49
CA GLU A 319 -10.88 5.87 1.19
C GLU A 319 -9.47 5.69 0.65
N CYS A 320 -8.55 5.31 1.52
CA CYS A 320 -7.14 5.20 1.19
C CYS A 320 -6.62 3.78 1.26
N PRO A 321 -5.62 3.43 0.43
CA PRO A 321 -4.80 2.26 0.66
C PRO A 321 -4.14 2.31 2.03
N LYS A 322 -3.93 1.14 2.65
CA LYS A 322 -3.24 1.07 3.94
C LYS A 322 -1.78 1.50 3.82
N TYR A 323 -1.34 2.24 4.81
CA TYR A 323 0.05 2.67 4.86
C TYR A 323 0.97 1.54 5.29
N VAL A 324 2.05 1.35 4.54
CA VAL A 324 3.15 0.44 4.88
C VAL A 324 4.49 1.16 4.65
N LYS A 325 5.45 0.91 5.52
CA LYS A 325 6.82 1.44 5.36
C LYS A 325 7.66 0.71 4.31
N LYS A 326 7.07 -0.15 3.53
CA LYS A 326 7.77 -0.90 2.50
C LYS A 326 7.85 -0.09 1.20
N GLU A 327 9.00 -0.12 0.55
CA GLU A 327 9.13 0.49 -0.77
C GLU A 327 8.40 -0.30 -1.83
N SER A 328 8.35 -1.62 -1.67
CA SER A 328 7.77 -2.51 -2.64
C SER A 328 7.24 -3.79 -2.00
N LEU A 329 6.08 -4.23 -2.44
CA LEU A 329 5.52 -5.56 -2.19
C LEU A 329 5.11 -6.13 -3.55
N ARG A 330 5.92 -7.03 -4.07
CA ARG A 330 5.70 -7.61 -5.40
C ARG A 330 4.93 -8.92 -5.30
N LEU A 331 3.80 -8.95 -5.97
CA LEU A 331 3.00 -10.14 -6.14
C LEU A 331 3.39 -10.85 -7.44
N ALA A 332 3.67 -12.14 -7.39
CA ALA A 332 3.91 -12.93 -8.58
C ALA A 332 2.61 -13.13 -9.37
N VAL A 333 2.65 -12.81 -10.64
CA VAL A 333 1.54 -13.03 -11.57
C VAL A 333 1.92 -14.11 -12.59
N GLY A 334 3.09 -13.98 -13.21
CA GLY A 334 3.61 -14.92 -14.18
C GLY A 334 4.30 -16.13 -13.57
N LEU A 335 4.88 -16.92 -14.43
CA LEU A 335 5.58 -18.14 -14.06
C LEU A 335 7.01 -17.86 -13.60
N ARG A 336 7.61 -18.86 -12.97
CA ARG A 336 9.06 -18.88 -12.74
C ARG A 336 9.79 -18.65 -14.05
N ASN A 337 10.62 -17.63 -14.10
CA ASN A 337 11.36 -17.30 -15.31
C ASN A 337 12.62 -18.16 -15.38
N THR A 338 12.55 -19.22 -16.13
CA THR A 338 13.67 -20.11 -16.40
C THR A 338 13.99 -20.02 -17.90
N PRO A 339 14.80 -19.04 -18.34
CA PRO A 339 15.10 -18.91 -19.74
C PRO A 339 15.94 -20.12 -20.19
N SER A 340 15.32 -20.98 -20.96
CA SER A 340 16.05 -21.92 -21.79
C SER A 340 16.52 -21.14 -23.02
N ILE A 341 17.76 -21.31 -23.40
CA ILE A 341 18.40 -20.54 -24.46
C ILE A 341 17.73 -20.74 -25.82
N GLU A 342 17.08 -21.87 -26.04
CA GLU A 342 16.24 -22.15 -27.21
C GLU A 342 15.22 -23.27 -26.87
N PRO A 343 14.03 -23.33 -27.50
CA PRO A 343 13.15 -24.48 -27.40
C PRO A 343 13.78 -25.75 -28.01
N LYS A 344 14.93 -25.63 -28.64
CA LYS A 344 15.75 -26.72 -29.14
C LYS A 344 16.83 -27.05 -28.11
N GLY A 345 16.86 -28.29 -27.60
CA GLY A 345 17.90 -28.79 -26.73
C GLY A 345 19.29 -28.77 -27.42
N LEU A 346 20.35 -29.16 -26.70
CA LEU A 346 21.76 -29.15 -27.11
C LEU A 346 22.07 -29.81 -28.47
N PHE A 347 21.17 -30.62 -29.02
CA PHE A 347 21.34 -31.33 -30.29
C PHE A 347 20.25 -31.02 -31.33
N GLY A 348 19.58 -29.86 -31.22
CA GLY A 348 18.51 -29.46 -32.15
C GLY A 348 17.16 -30.17 -31.94
N ALA A 349 17.02 -30.98 -30.90
CA ALA A 349 15.76 -31.59 -30.51
C ALA A 349 14.94 -30.62 -29.68
N ILE A 350 13.61 -30.58 -29.85
CA ILE A 350 12.69 -29.76 -29.06
C ILE A 350 12.67 -30.32 -27.63
N ALA A 351 12.81 -29.44 -26.65
CA ALA A 351 12.70 -29.76 -25.23
C ALA A 351 11.42 -29.18 -24.64
N GLY A 352 10.77 -29.90 -23.72
CA GLY A 352 9.60 -29.47 -23.02
C GLY A 352 9.87 -28.75 -21.71
N PHE A 353 8.87 -28.69 -20.84
CA PHE A 353 8.90 -27.91 -19.59
C PHE A 353 9.96 -28.35 -18.57
N ILE A 354 10.45 -29.58 -18.66
CA ILE A 354 11.47 -30.10 -17.73
C ILE A 354 12.82 -29.40 -17.93
N GLU A 355 13.16 -28.99 -19.14
CA GLU A 355 14.42 -28.29 -19.46
C GLU A 355 14.35 -26.78 -19.34
N GLY A 356 13.19 -26.19 -19.08
CA GLY A 356 12.98 -24.77 -18.89
C GLY A 356 11.82 -24.20 -19.68
N GLY A 357 11.67 -22.88 -19.63
CA GLY A 357 10.60 -22.16 -20.31
C GLY A 357 10.94 -21.80 -21.74
N TRP A 358 9.96 -21.37 -22.49
CA TRP A 358 10.08 -20.96 -23.89
C TRP A 358 9.92 -19.44 -24.05
N SER A 359 10.95 -18.78 -24.46
CA SER A 359 10.91 -17.33 -24.71
C SER A 359 10.13 -16.96 -25.98
N GLY A 360 9.93 -17.91 -26.88
CA GLY A 360 9.14 -17.71 -28.08
C GLY A 360 7.63 -17.77 -27.88
N MET A 361 7.17 -18.23 -26.73
CA MET A 361 5.73 -18.27 -26.42
C MET A 361 5.29 -16.90 -25.91
N ILE A 362 4.57 -16.15 -26.74
CA ILE A 362 4.14 -14.78 -26.45
C ILE A 362 2.63 -14.62 -26.31
N ASP A 363 1.86 -15.61 -26.70
CA ASP A 363 0.39 -15.58 -26.76
C ASP A 363 -0.32 -16.25 -25.57
N GLY A 364 0.45 -16.74 -24.60
CA GLY A 364 -0.10 -17.35 -23.39
C GLY A 364 0.96 -17.84 -22.42
N TRP A 365 0.53 -18.40 -21.30
CA TRP A 365 1.43 -18.90 -20.26
C TRP A 365 1.84 -20.35 -20.44
N TYR A 366 0.93 -21.17 -20.94
CA TYR A 366 1.14 -22.61 -21.18
C TYR A 366 0.83 -22.94 -22.63
N GLY A 367 1.51 -23.87 -23.18
CA GLY A 367 1.23 -24.20 -24.56
C GLY A 367 2.01 -25.38 -25.09
N PHE A 368 1.96 -25.49 -26.40
CA PHE A 368 2.49 -26.61 -27.15
C PHE A 368 3.50 -26.15 -28.20
N HIS A 369 4.50 -26.98 -28.41
CA HIS A 369 5.38 -26.89 -29.55
C HIS A 369 5.35 -28.24 -30.28
N HIS A 370 5.04 -28.24 -31.56
CA HIS A 370 5.03 -29.44 -32.35
C HIS A 370 6.08 -29.43 -33.45
N SER A 371 6.52 -30.59 -33.82
CA SER A 371 7.42 -30.83 -34.96
C SER A 371 6.93 -32.03 -35.72
N ASN A 372 6.67 -31.85 -37.02
CA ASN A 372 6.25 -32.89 -37.93
C ASN A 372 6.90 -32.69 -39.31
N SER A 373 6.53 -33.51 -40.31
CA SER A 373 7.05 -33.41 -41.66
C SER A 373 6.71 -32.10 -42.37
N GLU A 374 5.69 -31.39 -41.93
CA GLU A 374 5.27 -30.09 -42.48
C GLU A 374 6.02 -28.90 -41.85
N GLY A 375 6.78 -29.14 -40.79
CA GLY A 375 7.55 -28.11 -40.08
C GLY A 375 7.30 -28.09 -38.59
N THR A 376 7.62 -26.93 -37.96
CA THR A 376 7.44 -26.71 -36.54
C THR A 376 6.44 -25.60 -36.30
N GLY A 377 5.77 -25.65 -35.18
CA GLY A 377 4.84 -24.61 -34.77
C GLY A 377 4.72 -24.52 -33.24
N MET A 378 4.43 -23.34 -32.75
CA MET A 378 4.22 -23.07 -31.33
C MET A 378 2.90 -22.34 -31.15
N ALA A 379 2.10 -22.79 -30.20
CA ALA A 379 0.83 -22.15 -29.87
C ALA A 379 0.55 -22.28 -28.38
N ALA A 380 -0.01 -21.23 -27.78
CA ALA A 380 -0.47 -21.28 -26.40
C ALA A 380 -1.79 -22.08 -26.29
N ASP A 381 -1.95 -22.76 -25.18
CA ASP A 381 -3.23 -23.36 -24.79
C ASP A 381 -4.10 -22.30 -24.14
N GLN A 382 -5.08 -21.80 -24.88
CA GLN A 382 -5.92 -20.69 -24.43
C GLN A 382 -6.79 -21.06 -23.22
N LYS A 383 -7.28 -22.28 -23.14
CA LYS A 383 -8.14 -22.71 -22.04
C LYS A 383 -7.42 -22.70 -20.69
N SER A 384 -6.27 -23.36 -20.59
CA SER A 384 -5.51 -23.43 -19.35
C SER A 384 -4.93 -22.07 -18.95
N THR A 385 -4.49 -21.28 -19.93
CA THR A 385 -4.00 -19.92 -19.70
C THR A 385 -5.12 -19.02 -19.18
N GLN A 386 -6.30 -19.07 -19.77
CA GLN A 386 -7.43 -18.24 -19.32
C GLN A 386 -7.91 -18.63 -17.92
N GLU A 387 -7.98 -19.91 -17.62
CA GLU A 387 -8.33 -20.39 -16.27
C GLU A 387 -7.31 -19.90 -15.22
N ALA A 388 -6.03 -19.92 -15.54
CA ALA A 388 -4.98 -19.41 -14.66
C ALA A 388 -5.06 -17.89 -14.48
N ILE A 389 -5.34 -17.15 -15.55
CA ILE A 389 -5.54 -15.69 -15.50
C ILE A 389 -6.73 -15.36 -14.62
N ASP A 390 -7.84 -16.06 -14.77
CA ASP A 390 -9.05 -15.84 -13.96
C ASP A 390 -8.78 -16.11 -12.48
N LYS A 391 -8.08 -17.17 -12.15
CA LYS A 391 -7.67 -17.48 -10.77
C LYS A 391 -6.80 -16.39 -10.16
N ILE A 392 -5.82 -15.88 -10.90
CA ILE A 392 -4.92 -14.82 -10.42
C ILE A 392 -5.67 -13.50 -10.30
N THR A 393 -6.57 -13.20 -11.23
CA THR A 393 -7.43 -12.02 -11.15
C THR A 393 -8.30 -12.06 -9.88
N ASN A 394 -8.91 -13.20 -9.58
CA ASN A 394 -9.66 -13.38 -8.34
C ASN A 394 -8.79 -13.26 -7.10
N LYS A 395 -7.58 -13.78 -7.13
CA LYS A 395 -6.60 -13.66 -6.04
C LYS A 395 -6.26 -12.20 -5.76
N VAL A 396 -5.95 -11.44 -6.79
CA VAL A 396 -5.67 -9.99 -6.68
C VAL A 396 -6.87 -9.24 -6.11
N ASN A 397 -8.06 -9.52 -6.62
CA ASN A 397 -9.28 -8.90 -6.13
C ASN A 397 -9.54 -9.24 -4.65
N ASN A 398 -9.30 -10.48 -4.24
CA ASN A 398 -9.43 -10.88 -2.84
C ASN A 398 -8.42 -10.20 -1.92
N ILE A 399 -7.19 -10.00 -2.37
CA ILE A 399 -6.18 -9.25 -1.60
C ILE A 399 -6.62 -7.80 -1.43
N VAL A 400 -7.08 -7.18 -2.51
CA VAL A 400 -7.58 -5.79 -2.46
C VAL A 400 -8.79 -5.69 -1.52
N ASP A 401 -9.71 -6.63 -1.57
CA ASP A 401 -10.91 -6.64 -0.72
C ASP A 401 -10.60 -6.91 0.75
N LYS A 402 -9.65 -7.81 1.04
CA LYS A 402 -9.20 -8.10 2.41
C LYS A 402 -8.51 -6.90 3.07
N MET A 403 -7.80 -6.12 2.27
CA MET A 403 -7.20 -4.87 2.71
C MET A 403 -8.21 -3.75 2.50
N ASN A 404 -9.29 -3.79 3.28
CA ASN A 404 -10.33 -2.76 3.23
C ASN A 404 -9.69 -1.38 3.33
N ARG A 405 -10.05 -0.54 2.39
CA ARG A 405 -9.73 0.88 2.43
C ARG A 405 -10.45 1.46 3.63
N GLU A 406 -9.70 1.66 4.70
CA GLU A 406 -10.26 2.21 5.91
C GLU A 406 -10.44 3.71 5.77
N PHE A 407 -11.63 4.13 6.13
CA PHE A 407 -11.94 5.51 6.41
C PHE A 407 -11.41 5.82 7.81
N GLU A 408 -10.19 6.33 7.91
CA GLU A 408 -9.65 6.71 9.20
C GLU A 408 -9.93 8.18 9.48
N VAL A 409 -10.66 8.42 10.54
CA VAL A 409 -11.00 9.76 11.05
C VAL A 409 -10.27 10.07 12.36
N VAL A 410 -9.43 9.18 12.86
CA VAL A 410 -8.77 9.37 14.15
C VAL A 410 -7.50 10.20 13.94
N ASN A 411 -7.65 11.49 14.12
CA ASN A 411 -6.53 12.42 14.13
C ASN A 411 -6.53 13.19 15.45
N HIS A 412 -6.12 12.52 16.51
CA HIS A 412 -5.95 13.18 17.80
C HIS A 412 -4.57 13.83 17.86
N GLU A 413 -4.57 15.15 17.83
CA GLU A 413 -3.42 15.94 18.24
C GLU A 413 -3.57 16.25 19.72
N PHE A 414 -2.65 15.76 20.53
CA PHE A 414 -2.63 16.02 21.95
C PHE A 414 -1.80 17.26 22.26
N SER A 415 -2.22 18.02 23.26
CA SER A 415 -1.47 19.20 23.71
C SER A 415 -0.08 18.80 24.25
N GLU A 416 0.85 19.76 24.30
CA GLU A 416 2.16 19.52 24.92
C GLU A 416 2.08 19.08 26.38
N VAL A 417 1.01 19.43 27.10
CA VAL A 417 0.76 19.02 28.48
C VAL A 417 0.42 17.53 28.56
N GLU A 418 -0.07 16.93 27.46
CA GLU A 418 -0.46 15.52 27.38
C GLU A 418 0.62 14.66 26.69
N LYS A 419 1.89 15.00 26.85
CA LYS A 419 3.02 14.29 26.23
C LYS A 419 3.00 12.78 26.46
N ARG A 420 2.58 12.33 27.62
CA ARG A 420 2.50 10.90 27.93
C ARG A 420 1.46 10.19 27.08
N ILE A 421 0.28 10.80 26.94
CA ILE A 421 -0.82 10.24 26.13
C ILE A 421 -0.42 10.26 24.66
N ASN A 422 0.20 11.35 24.19
CA ASN A 422 0.71 11.44 22.83
C ASN A 422 1.76 10.37 22.54
N MET A 423 2.71 10.16 23.44
CA MET A 423 3.71 9.10 23.30
C MET A 423 3.10 7.71 23.27
N ILE A 424 2.11 7.42 24.12
CA ILE A 424 1.40 6.14 24.15
C ILE A 424 0.62 5.94 22.85
N ASN A 425 -0.07 6.96 22.39
CA ASN A 425 -0.81 6.91 21.13
C ASN A 425 0.10 6.64 19.94
N ASP A 426 1.23 7.36 19.84
CA ASP A 426 2.21 7.15 18.77
C ASP A 426 2.81 5.74 18.82
N LYS A 427 3.08 5.23 20.01
CA LYS A 427 3.61 3.88 20.19
C LYS A 427 2.59 2.82 19.77
N ILE A 428 1.31 3.02 20.10
CA ILE A 428 0.24 2.11 19.68
C ILE A 428 0.09 2.14 18.16
N ASP A 429 0.11 3.32 17.55
CA ASP A 429 0.02 3.48 16.10
C ASP A 429 1.20 2.80 15.40
N ASP A 430 2.42 2.95 15.92
CA ASP A 430 3.61 2.30 15.41
C ASP A 430 3.50 0.77 15.49
N GLN A 431 2.98 0.23 16.60
CA GLN A 431 2.81 -1.21 16.76
C GLN A 431 1.74 -1.76 15.82
N ILE A 432 0.64 -1.06 15.64
CA ILE A 432 -0.41 -1.46 14.69
C ILE A 432 0.14 -1.43 13.27
N GLU A 433 0.91 -0.42 12.91
CA GLU A 433 1.56 -0.31 11.61
C GLU A 433 2.52 -1.46 11.34
N GLU A 434 3.35 -1.83 12.34
CA GLU A 434 4.26 -2.96 12.23
C GLU A 434 3.51 -4.28 12.04
N LEU A 435 2.40 -4.48 12.75
CA LEU A 435 1.55 -5.67 12.58
C LEU A 435 0.97 -5.75 11.17
N TRP A 436 0.47 -4.65 10.65
CA TRP A 436 -0.06 -4.62 9.29
C TRP A 436 1.03 -4.81 8.23
N ALA A 437 2.20 -4.25 8.43
CA ALA A 437 3.35 -4.46 7.53
C ALA A 437 3.79 -5.93 7.53
N TYR A 438 3.86 -6.54 8.70
CA TYR A 438 4.19 -7.96 8.84
C TYR A 438 3.13 -8.84 8.15
N ASN A 439 1.85 -8.58 8.41
CA ASN A 439 0.75 -9.32 7.79
C ASN A 439 0.74 -9.18 6.26
N ALA A 440 0.98 -7.98 5.76
CA ALA A 440 1.06 -7.73 4.33
C ALA A 440 2.22 -8.49 3.69
N GLU A 441 3.39 -8.45 4.29
CA GLU A 441 4.57 -9.17 3.82
C GLU A 441 4.35 -10.69 3.83
N LEU A 442 3.81 -11.22 4.93
CA LEU A 442 3.51 -12.64 5.04
C LEU A 442 2.46 -13.08 4.02
N LEU A 443 1.43 -12.28 3.81
CA LEU A 443 0.41 -12.55 2.79
C LEU A 443 1.01 -12.62 1.39
N VAL A 444 1.87 -11.68 1.05
CA VAL A 444 2.55 -11.65 -0.26
C VAL A 444 3.44 -12.87 -0.43
N LEU A 445 4.23 -13.24 0.58
CA LEU A 445 5.07 -14.43 0.53
C LEU A 445 4.24 -15.70 0.32
N LEU A 446 3.15 -15.84 1.06
CA LEU A 446 2.25 -17.00 0.96
C LEU A 446 1.59 -17.08 -0.42
N GLU A 447 1.07 -15.96 -0.91
CA GLU A 447 0.39 -15.91 -2.20
C GLU A 447 1.37 -16.11 -3.37
N ASN A 448 2.59 -15.62 -3.27
CA ASN A 448 3.62 -15.89 -4.25
C ASN A 448 4.00 -17.36 -4.31
N GLN A 449 4.13 -18.01 -3.16
CA GLN A 449 4.38 -19.45 -3.10
C GLN A 449 3.25 -20.22 -3.76
N LYS A 450 1.99 -19.89 -3.44
CA LYS A 450 0.82 -20.52 -4.04
C LYS A 450 0.74 -20.30 -5.55
N THR A 451 1.02 -19.08 -6.01
CA THR A 451 0.97 -18.75 -7.45
C THR A 451 1.98 -19.56 -8.24
N LEU A 452 3.21 -19.64 -7.75
CA LEU A 452 4.26 -20.42 -8.44
C LEU A 452 3.95 -21.92 -8.42
N ASP A 453 3.46 -22.45 -7.30
CA ASP A 453 3.06 -23.86 -7.21
C ASP A 453 1.86 -24.16 -8.13
N GLU A 454 0.90 -23.27 -8.26
CA GLU A 454 -0.22 -23.41 -9.19
C GLU A 454 0.23 -23.42 -10.65
N HIS A 455 1.18 -22.58 -11.01
CA HIS A 455 1.75 -22.58 -12.35
C HIS A 455 2.46 -23.89 -12.66
N ASP A 456 3.26 -24.40 -11.75
CA ASP A 456 3.92 -25.70 -11.90
C ASP A 456 2.90 -26.84 -12.03
N SER A 457 1.86 -26.81 -11.20
CA SER A 457 0.76 -27.76 -11.27
C SER A 457 -0.01 -27.69 -12.59
N ASN A 458 -0.26 -26.50 -13.11
CA ASN A 458 -0.98 -26.31 -14.36
C ASN A 458 -0.21 -26.86 -15.56
N VAL A 459 1.10 -26.65 -15.61
CA VAL A 459 1.95 -27.24 -16.66
C VAL A 459 1.91 -28.76 -16.60
N LYS A 460 2.05 -29.33 -15.42
CA LYS A 460 1.99 -30.78 -15.22
C LYS A 460 0.61 -31.35 -15.58
N ASN A 461 -0.45 -30.68 -15.22
CA ASN A 461 -1.81 -31.09 -15.56
C ASN A 461 -2.04 -31.07 -17.06
N LEU A 462 -1.54 -30.07 -17.77
CA LEU A 462 -1.62 -30.00 -19.21
C LEU A 462 -0.85 -31.17 -19.87
N PHE A 463 0.34 -31.45 -19.34
CA PHE A 463 1.12 -32.60 -19.78
C PHE A 463 0.40 -33.93 -19.56
N ASP A 464 -0.20 -34.14 -18.40
CA ASP A 464 -0.95 -35.32 -18.07
C ASP A 464 -2.24 -35.47 -18.93
N GLU A 465 -2.90 -34.35 -19.25
CA GLU A 465 -4.03 -34.34 -20.18
C GLU A 465 -3.63 -34.78 -21.57
N VAL A 466 -2.53 -34.29 -22.10
CA VAL A 466 -2.00 -34.70 -23.39
C VAL A 466 -1.61 -36.18 -23.38
N ARG A 467 -1.02 -36.64 -22.30
CA ARG A 467 -0.73 -38.07 -22.11
C ARG A 467 -2.00 -38.93 -22.23
N ARG A 468 -3.06 -38.55 -21.57
CA ARG A 468 -4.35 -39.25 -21.64
C ARG A 468 -4.96 -39.21 -23.02
N ARG A 469 -4.88 -38.09 -23.72
CA ARG A 469 -5.38 -37.95 -25.10
C ARG A 469 -4.66 -38.86 -26.06
N LEU A 470 -3.34 -38.92 -25.96
CA LEU A 470 -2.51 -39.77 -26.84
C LEU A 470 -2.53 -41.23 -26.45
N SER A 471 -2.84 -41.56 -25.18
CA SER A 471 -2.87 -42.92 -24.66
C SER A 471 -1.59 -43.69 -25.04
N ALA A 472 -1.74 -44.85 -25.66
CA ALA A 472 -0.65 -45.71 -26.10
C ALA A 472 -0.03 -45.32 -27.46
N ASN A 473 -0.53 -44.27 -28.11
CA ASN A 473 -0.07 -43.83 -29.43
C ASN A 473 1.18 -42.96 -29.39
N ALA A 474 1.70 -42.65 -28.22
CA ALA A 474 2.89 -41.85 -28.04
C ALA A 474 3.78 -42.37 -26.91
N ILE A 475 5.03 -42.02 -26.96
CA ILE A 475 6.03 -42.34 -25.94
C ILE A 475 6.47 -41.06 -25.27
N ASP A 476 6.44 -41.06 -23.94
CA ASP A 476 7.02 -39.99 -23.14
C ASP A 476 8.57 -40.00 -23.27
N THR A 477 9.12 -38.92 -23.74
CA THR A 477 10.58 -38.81 -23.93
C THR A 477 11.34 -38.47 -22.65
N GLY A 478 10.64 -38.15 -21.55
CA GLY A 478 11.24 -37.79 -20.27
C GLY A 478 11.59 -36.32 -20.08
N ASN A 479 11.49 -35.51 -21.12
CA ASN A 479 11.80 -34.07 -21.08
C ASN A 479 10.59 -33.14 -21.30
N GLY A 480 9.38 -33.67 -21.11
CA GLY A 480 8.16 -32.89 -21.31
C GLY A 480 7.58 -32.97 -22.72
N CYS A 481 8.06 -33.93 -23.54
CA CYS A 481 7.62 -34.12 -24.89
C CYS A 481 7.06 -35.53 -25.09
N PHE A 482 6.27 -35.71 -26.14
CA PHE A 482 5.78 -37.01 -26.60
C PHE A 482 6.22 -37.25 -28.03
N ASP A 483 6.85 -38.39 -28.29
CA ASP A 483 7.07 -38.90 -29.62
C ASP A 483 5.83 -39.65 -30.10
N ILE A 484 5.20 -39.15 -31.14
CA ILE A 484 3.97 -39.72 -31.67
C ILE A 484 4.31 -40.88 -32.62
N LEU A 485 3.74 -42.06 -32.37
CA LEU A 485 4.07 -43.29 -33.07
C LEU A 485 3.32 -43.47 -34.41
N HIS A 486 2.71 -42.43 -34.93
CA HIS A 486 2.07 -42.38 -36.23
C HIS A 486 2.34 -41.03 -36.88
N LYS A 487 2.06 -40.92 -38.16
CA LYS A 487 2.12 -39.66 -38.86
C LYS A 487 1.05 -38.72 -38.36
N CYS A 488 1.44 -37.56 -37.88
CA CYS A 488 0.54 -36.53 -37.40
C CYS A 488 0.84 -35.23 -38.14
N ASP A 489 0.01 -34.90 -39.11
CA ASP A 489 0.10 -33.62 -39.82
C ASP A 489 -0.38 -32.48 -38.94
N ASN A 490 -0.39 -31.26 -39.47
CA ASN A 490 -0.83 -30.11 -38.71
C ASN A 490 -2.28 -30.22 -38.24
N GLU A 491 -3.15 -30.83 -39.02
CA GLU A 491 -4.54 -31.07 -38.63
C GLU A 491 -4.64 -32.04 -37.47
N CYS A 492 -3.88 -33.13 -37.49
CA CYS A 492 -3.76 -34.07 -36.38
C CYS A 492 -3.21 -33.36 -35.12
N MET A 493 -2.18 -32.53 -35.24
CA MET A 493 -1.64 -31.78 -34.13
C MET A 493 -2.67 -30.82 -33.51
N GLU A 494 -3.48 -30.15 -34.32
CA GLU A 494 -4.57 -29.33 -33.83
C GLU A 494 -5.61 -30.10 -33.05
N THR A 495 -5.94 -31.34 -33.46
CA THR A 495 -6.87 -32.22 -32.71
C THR A 495 -6.31 -32.61 -31.34
N ILE A 496 -5.00 -32.80 -31.22
CA ILE A 496 -4.35 -33.07 -29.92
C ILE A 496 -4.44 -31.84 -29.03
N LYS A 497 -4.16 -30.67 -29.58
CA LYS A 497 -4.17 -29.38 -28.84
C LYS A 497 -5.58 -29.03 -28.34
N ASN A 498 -6.62 -29.24 -29.14
CA ASN A 498 -7.98 -28.85 -28.81
C ASN A 498 -8.79 -29.93 -28.08
N GLY A 499 -8.24 -31.13 -27.88
CA GLY A 499 -8.87 -32.20 -27.15
C GLY A 499 -9.82 -33.09 -27.98
N THR A 500 -9.88 -32.91 -29.30
CA THR A 500 -10.71 -33.69 -30.19
C THR A 500 -10.00 -34.90 -30.79
N TYR A 501 -8.78 -35.18 -30.39
CA TYR A 501 -7.99 -36.30 -30.86
C TYR A 501 -8.62 -37.61 -30.46
N ASN A 502 -8.84 -38.50 -31.44
CA ASN A 502 -9.33 -39.86 -31.24
C ASN A 502 -8.18 -40.85 -31.41
N HIS A 503 -7.70 -41.40 -30.32
CA HIS A 503 -6.59 -42.35 -30.33
C HIS A 503 -6.90 -43.66 -31.04
N LYS A 504 -8.16 -44.03 -31.16
CA LYS A 504 -8.57 -45.29 -31.80
C LYS A 504 -8.33 -45.33 -33.31
N GLU A 505 -8.35 -44.19 -33.97
CA GLU A 505 -8.08 -44.09 -35.42
C GLU A 505 -6.64 -44.44 -35.79
N TYR A 506 -5.69 -44.29 -34.89
CA TYR A 506 -4.26 -44.47 -35.11
C TYR A 506 -3.69 -45.65 -34.31
N GLU A 507 -4.52 -46.40 -33.62
CA GLU A 507 -4.11 -47.42 -32.66
C GLU A 507 -3.31 -48.53 -33.30
N GLU A 508 -3.71 -49.00 -34.49
CA GLU A 508 -3.00 -50.07 -35.19
C GLU A 508 -1.63 -49.64 -35.70
N GLU A 509 -1.51 -48.45 -36.28
CA GLU A 509 -0.26 -47.90 -36.76
C GLU A 509 0.71 -47.68 -35.59
N ALA A 510 0.24 -47.16 -34.49
CA ALA A 510 1.02 -46.95 -33.27
C ALA A 510 1.47 -48.26 -32.63
N LYS A 511 0.63 -49.29 -32.67
CA LYS A 511 0.95 -50.65 -32.19
C LYS A 511 2.07 -51.28 -33.00
N LEU A 512 2.04 -51.12 -34.32
CA LEU A 512 3.08 -51.63 -35.21
C LEU A 512 4.44 -50.94 -34.91
N GLU A 513 4.48 -49.64 -34.78
CA GLU A 513 5.68 -48.91 -34.46
C GLU A 513 6.21 -49.25 -33.06
N ARG A 514 5.34 -49.45 -32.09
CA ARG A 514 5.71 -49.86 -30.73
C ARG A 514 6.35 -51.23 -30.70
N SER A 515 5.83 -52.15 -31.48
CA SER A 515 6.37 -53.50 -31.68
C SER A 515 7.79 -53.45 -32.29
N LYS A 516 8.04 -52.57 -33.26
CA LYS A 516 9.37 -52.34 -33.83
C LYS A 516 10.36 -51.82 -32.81
N ILE A 517 9.99 -50.85 -31.97
CA ILE A 517 10.85 -50.28 -30.93
C ILE A 517 11.21 -51.32 -29.87
N ASN A 518 10.26 -52.11 -29.41
CA ASN A 518 10.49 -53.20 -28.47
C ASN A 518 11.41 -54.28 -29.04
N GLY A 519 11.27 -54.59 -30.32
CA GLY A 519 12.15 -55.52 -31.03
C GLY A 519 13.60 -55.05 -31.09
N VAL A 520 13.83 -53.79 -31.41
CA VAL A 520 15.15 -53.15 -31.41
C VAL A 520 15.79 -53.14 -30.01
N LYS A 521 15.06 -52.80 -28.99
CA LYS A 521 15.58 -52.83 -27.62
C LYS A 521 15.95 -54.22 -27.13
N LEU A 522 15.19 -55.22 -27.49
CA LEU A 522 15.49 -56.62 -27.18
C LEU A 522 16.73 -57.10 -27.89
N GLU A 523 16.93 -56.78 -29.17
CA GLU A 523 18.12 -57.09 -29.93
C GLU A 523 19.36 -56.39 -29.36
N GLU A 524 19.32 -55.11 -29.05
CA GLU A 524 20.40 -54.37 -28.44
C GLU A 524 20.80 -54.92 -27.05
N ASN A 525 19.84 -55.24 -26.21
CA ASN A 525 20.10 -55.84 -24.90
C ASN A 525 20.71 -57.23 -25.01
N THR A 526 20.28 -58.04 -25.98
CA THR A 526 20.82 -59.38 -26.20
C THR A 526 22.22 -59.31 -26.73
N THR A 527 22.53 -58.45 -27.69
CA THR A 527 23.86 -58.23 -28.27
C THR A 527 24.82 -57.68 -27.18
N TYR A 528 24.38 -56.74 -26.36
CA TYR A 528 25.17 -56.19 -25.24
C TYR A 528 25.52 -57.26 -24.20
N LYS A 529 24.57 -58.09 -23.81
CA LYS A 529 24.80 -59.24 -22.88
C LYS A 529 25.80 -60.21 -23.43
N ILE A 530 25.69 -60.60 -24.73
CA ILE A 530 26.62 -61.53 -25.39
C ILE A 530 28.02 -60.94 -25.44
N LEU A 531 28.18 -59.67 -25.81
CA LEU A 531 29.45 -58.98 -25.85
C LEU A 531 30.10 -58.86 -24.46
N SER A 532 29.29 -58.56 -23.42
CA SER A 532 29.75 -58.50 -22.04
C SER A 532 30.26 -59.84 -21.52
N ILE A 533 29.54 -60.91 -21.80
CA ILE A 533 29.94 -62.27 -21.46
C ILE A 533 31.22 -62.66 -22.19
N TYR A 534 31.30 -62.41 -23.48
CA TYR A 534 32.47 -62.69 -24.26
C TYR A 534 33.71 -61.94 -23.77
N SER A 535 33.61 -60.64 -23.49
CA SER A 535 34.71 -59.85 -22.98
C SER A 535 35.19 -60.32 -21.59
N THR A 536 34.28 -60.70 -20.72
CA THR A 536 34.57 -61.22 -19.39
C THR A 536 35.32 -62.55 -19.45
N VAL A 537 34.86 -63.47 -20.32
CA VAL A 537 35.50 -64.74 -20.56
C VAL A 537 36.91 -64.57 -21.17
N ALA A 538 37.05 -63.73 -22.18
CA ALA A 538 38.32 -63.43 -22.79
C ALA A 538 39.31 -62.79 -21.83
N ALA A 539 38.89 -61.87 -21.00
CA ALA A 539 39.74 -61.25 -19.97
C ALA A 539 40.18 -62.25 -18.92
N SER A 540 39.27 -63.12 -18.49
CA SER A 540 39.59 -64.19 -17.51
C SER A 540 40.59 -65.18 -18.05
N LEU A 541 40.46 -65.60 -19.32
CA LEU A 541 41.44 -66.49 -19.97
C LEU A 541 42.82 -65.82 -20.14
N CYS A 542 42.86 -64.57 -20.56
CA CYS A 542 44.10 -63.81 -20.66
C CYS A 542 44.82 -63.70 -19.28
N LEU A 543 44.05 -63.39 -18.24
CA LEU A 543 44.58 -63.32 -16.86
C LEU A 543 45.16 -64.66 -16.41
N ALA A 544 44.44 -65.76 -16.68
CA ALA A 544 44.88 -67.10 -16.34
C ALA A 544 46.19 -67.47 -17.07
N ILE A 545 46.32 -67.14 -18.34
CA ILE A 545 47.51 -67.34 -19.14
C ILE A 545 48.70 -66.52 -18.61
N LEU A 546 48.48 -65.30 -18.22
CA LEU A 546 49.52 -64.42 -17.65
C LEU A 546 49.99 -64.96 -16.31
N ILE A 547 49.11 -65.42 -15.45
CA ILE A 547 49.44 -66.01 -14.16
C ILE A 547 50.21 -67.32 -14.35
N ALA A 548 49.76 -68.20 -15.23
CA ALA A 548 50.46 -69.45 -15.56
C ALA A 548 51.85 -69.20 -16.15
N GLY A 549 51.95 -68.26 -17.10
CA GLY A 549 53.23 -67.86 -17.69
C GLY A 549 54.21 -67.24 -16.69
N GLY A 550 53.68 -66.39 -15.78
CA GLY A 550 54.46 -65.82 -14.67
C GLY A 550 54.96 -66.85 -13.68
N LEU A 551 54.15 -67.85 -13.38
CA LEU A 551 54.53 -68.98 -12.53
C LEU A 551 55.60 -69.85 -13.20
N ILE A 552 55.48 -70.14 -14.48
CA ILE A 552 56.45 -70.92 -15.22
C ILE A 552 57.80 -70.17 -15.32
N LEU A 553 57.80 -68.91 -15.65
CA LEU A 553 58.99 -68.05 -15.67
C LEU A 553 59.64 -67.93 -14.27
N GLY A 554 58.83 -67.80 -13.21
CA GLY A 554 59.31 -67.77 -11.85
C GLY A 554 59.97 -69.07 -11.41
N MET A 555 59.43 -70.20 -11.84
CA MET A 555 60.04 -71.49 -11.59
C MET A 555 61.36 -71.70 -12.42
N GLN A 556 61.38 -71.26 -13.64
CA GLN A 556 62.61 -71.34 -14.49
C GLN A 556 63.72 -70.45 -14.04
N ASN A 557 63.40 -69.28 -13.46
CA ASN A 557 64.41 -68.32 -12.95
C ASN A 557 64.82 -68.58 -11.51
N GLY A 558 64.36 -69.63 -10.89
CA GLY A 558 64.78 -70.03 -9.52
C GLY A 558 64.28 -69.15 -8.35
N SER A 559 63.49 -68.16 -8.61
CA SER A 559 62.96 -67.27 -7.58
C SER A 559 61.84 -67.84 -6.74
N CYS A 560 61.21 -68.95 -7.14
CA CYS A 560 60.22 -69.67 -6.36
C CYS A 560 60.78 -70.67 -5.34
N ARG A 561 62.10 -70.89 -5.31
CA ARG A 561 62.69 -71.80 -4.33
C ARG A 561 62.75 -71.26 -2.88
N CYS A 562 62.58 -69.97 -2.73
CA CYS A 562 62.63 -69.34 -1.39
C CYS A 562 61.30 -69.23 -0.64
N MET A 563 60.16 -69.52 -1.29
CA MET A 563 58.86 -69.38 -0.62
C MET A 563 58.33 -70.71 0.00
N PHE A 564 58.99 -71.85 -0.21
CA PHE A 564 58.62 -73.14 0.35
C PHE A 564 59.68 -73.75 1.28
N CYS A 565 60.65 -72.98 1.81
CA CYS A 565 61.54 -73.36 2.84
C CYS A 565 61.27 -72.57 4.12
N ILE A 566 60.21 -72.89 4.79
CA ILE A 566 60.05 -72.78 6.25
C ILE A 566 59.29 -74.01 6.72
#